data_35c0c1ae74a22b62fbe59460759118ad
#
_entry.id   35c0c1ae74a22b62fbe59460759118ad
#
_cell.length_a   1.000
_cell.length_b   1.000
_cell.length_c   1.000
_cell.angle_alpha   90.00
_cell.angle_beta   90.00
_cell.angle_gamma   90.00
#
_symmetry.space_group_name_H-M   'P 1'
#
loop_
_entity.id
_entity.type
_entity.pdbx_description
1 polymer ?
#
loop_
_entity_poly.entity_id
_entity_poly.type
_entity_poly.pdbx_seq_one_letter_code
_entity_poly.pdbx_strand_id
1 'polypeptide(L)'
;MNFIKTHKKDFIYCCVIVLLAVAALVLGVALASKKSAEEKSYYDKKCEVFAAENANFSRGQIVFIGDSITDGCALDTYYGALDLATYNRGIGGDTTAGVLKRLDSSLVALEPSKVVLLIGINDINGGVKKGEIIDNYDKILKKISESLPNSEVLCVSILPLNDDLESYTGISVAKSTETILAVNPEIEKLAEKYGYGFVDMFSVLADDENRLPKNLSPDGIHLSDAGYRKYSTVIKPMLCD
;
A
#
# COMPACT_ATOMS: atom_id res chain seq x y z
N MET A 1 58.53 19.23 -36.70
CA MET A 1 58.06 19.89 -35.45
C MET A 1 56.53 20.03 -35.37
N ASN A 2 55.77 19.83 -36.44
CA ASN A 2 54.29 19.92 -36.44
C ASN A 2 53.56 18.63 -35.97
N PHE A 3 54.15 17.45 -36.17
CA PHE A 3 53.52 16.16 -35.84
C PHE A 3 53.30 15.96 -34.32
N ILE A 4 54.26 16.39 -33.52
CA ILE A 4 54.19 16.26 -32.03
C ILE A 4 53.12 17.21 -31.44
N LYS A 5 52.84 18.38 -32.05
CA LYS A 5 51.84 19.32 -31.57
C LYS A 5 50.39 18.82 -31.80
N THR A 6 50.14 18.06 -32.87
CA THR A 6 48.82 17.54 -33.21
C THR A 6 48.40 16.45 -32.22
N HIS A 7 49.25 15.48 -31.94
CA HIS A 7 48.96 14.40 -30.98
C HIS A 7 48.75 14.90 -29.53
N LYS A 8 49.39 16.00 -29.17
CA LYS A 8 49.19 16.57 -27.81
C LYS A 8 47.82 17.23 -27.67
N LYS A 9 47.25 17.82 -28.74
CA LYS A 9 45.88 18.35 -28.74
C LYS A 9 44.85 17.22 -28.71
N ASP A 10 45.03 16.17 -29.50
CA ASP A 10 44.13 15.03 -29.55
C ASP A 10 44.08 14.30 -28.17
N PHE A 11 45.21 14.15 -27.52
CA PHE A 11 45.31 13.61 -26.19
C PHE A 11 44.53 14.46 -25.13
N ILE A 12 44.66 15.77 -25.19
CA ILE A 12 43.96 16.70 -24.32
C ILE A 12 42.43 16.61 -24.56
N TYR A 13 41.97 16.53 -25.82
CA TYR A 13 40.56 16.36 -26.16
C TYR A 13 40.03 15.04 -25.64
N CYS A 14 40.76 13.94 -25.79
CA CYS A 14 40.35 12.63 -25.21
C CYS A 14 40.22 12.70 -23.67
N CYS A 15 41.16 13.33 -22.99
CA CYS A 15 41.11 13.51 -21.54
C CYS A 15 39.88 14.35 -21.12
N VAL A 16 39.56 15.42 -21.84
CA VAL A 16 38.39 16.26 -21.56
C VAL A 16 37.09 15.50 -21.78
N ILE A 17 36.98 14.71 -22.84
CA ILE A 17 35.79 13.89 -23.13
C ILE A 17 35.59 12.86 -22.03
N VAL A 18 36.66 12.18 -21.59
CA VAL A 18 36.57 11.19 -20.49
C VAL A 18 36.12 11.85 -19.18
N LEU A 19 36.68 13.04 -18.86
CA LEU A 19 36.28 13.79 -17.66
C LEU A 19 34.81 14.22 -17.69
N LEU A 20 34.32 14.67 -18.84
CA LEU A 20 32.90 15.03 -19.02
C LEU A 20 31.98 13.79 -18.90
N ALA A 21 32.39 12.67 -19.46
CA ALA A 21 31.62 11.41 -19.33
C ALA A 21 31.54 10.92 -17.88
N VAL A 22 32.66 11.00 -17.15
CA VAL A 22 32.69 10.65 -15.71
C VAL A 22 31.82 11.62 -14.89
N ALA A 23 31.91 12.92 -15.18
CA ALA A 23 31.05 13.91 -14.49
C ALA A 23 29.55 13.68 -14.75
N ALA A 24 29.18 13.34 -16.00
CA ALA A 24 27.79 13.01 -16.35
C ALA A 24 27.29 11.73 -15.64
N LEU A 25 28.16 10.72 -15.54
CA LEU A 25 27.85 9.49 -14.80
C LEU A 25 27.63 9.75 -13.30
N VAL A 26 28.53 10.51 -12.68
CA VAL A 26 28.42 10.89 -11.25
C VAL A 26 27.16 11.72 -11.01
N LEU A 27 26.84 12.66 -11.88
CA LEU A 27 25.61 13.45 -11.78
C LEU A 27 24.37 12.59 -11.94
N GLY A 28 24.37 11.65 -12.90
CA GLY A 28 23.27 10.69 -13.09
C GLY A 28 23.04 9.82 -11.87
N VAL A 29 24.10 9.29 -11.26
CA VAL A 29 24.03 8.50 -10.01
C VAL A 29 23.52 9.36 -8.84
N ALA A 30 23.98 10.61 -8.72
CA ALA A 30 23.53 11.52 -7.67
C ALA A 30 22.05 11.90 -7.82
N LEU A 31 21.57 12.12 -9.04
CA LEU A 31 20.15 12.39 -9.32
C LEU A 31 19.26 11.17 -9.04
N ALA A 32 19.71 9.98 -9.44
CA ALA A 32 19.01 8.73 -9.14
C ALA A 32 18.94 8.46 -7.62
N SER A 33 20.03 8.69 -6.89
CA SER A 33 20.08 8.57 -5.44
C SER A 33 19.16 9.57 -4.74
N LYS A 34 19.10 10.82 -5.23
CA LYS A 34 18.21 11.86 -4.71
C LYS A 34 16.75 11.50 -4.94
N LYS A 35 16.38 11.00 -6.12
CA LYS A 35 15.02 10.55 -6.45
C LYS A 35 14.61 9.36 -5.55
N SER A 36 15.50 8.38 -5.36
CA SER A 36 15.26 7.24 -4.46
C SER A 36 15.11 7.67 -2.99
N ALA A 37 15.84 8.71 -2.55
CA ALA A 37 15.69 9.28 -1.22
C ALA A 37 14.36 10.06 -1.05
N GLU A 38 13.87 10.74 -2.09
CA GLU A 38 12.56 11.40 -2.08
C GLU A 38 11.40 10.39 -2.02
N GLU A 39 11.45 9.29 -2.75
CA GLU A 39 10.45 8.23 -2.68
C GLU A 39 10.42 7.56 -1.28
N LYS A 40 11.57 7.26 -0.69
CA LYS A 40 11.65 6.80 0.71
C LYS A 40 11.15 7.85 1.70
N SER A 41 11.31 9.14 1.38
CA SER A 41 10.85 10.25 2.22
C SER A 41 9.33 10.37 2.33
N TYR A 42 8.51 9.92 1.33
CA TYR A 42 7.05 9.95 1.43
C TYR A 42 6.54 9.00 2.51
N TYR A 43 6.95 7.73 2.46
CA TYR A 43 6.58 6.73 3.45
C TYR A 43 7.03 7.13 4.88
N ASP A 44 8.29 7.55 5.01
CA ASP A 44 8.84 7.93 6.31
C ASP A 44 8.14 9.18 6.86
N LYS A 45 7.85 10.19 6.03
CA LYS A 45 7.06 11.37 6.44
C LYS A 45 5.65 11.00 6.90
N LYS A 46 4.96 10.09 6.20
CA LYS A 46 3.65 9.61 6.64
C LYS A 46 3.74 8.91 8.00
N CYS A 47 4.76 8.07 8.23
CA CYS A 47 4.98 7.42 9.51
C CYS A 47 5.28 8.45 10.64
N GLU A 48 6.05 9.50 10.36
CA GLU A 48 6.31 10.59 11.30
C GLU A 48 5.02 11.36 11.64
N VAL A 49 4.19 11.66 10.63
CA VAL A 49 2.87 12.30 10.82
C VAL A 49 2.01 11.42 11.72
N PHE A 50 1.90 10.13 11.44
CA PHE A 50 1.11 9.20 12.26
C PHE A 50 1.60 9.14 13.70
N ALA A 51 2.92 9.10 13.91
CA ALA A 51 3.49 9.11 15.25
C ALA A 51 3.19 10.41 16.00
N ALA A 52 3.23 11.55 15.32
CA ALA A 52 2.89 12.86 15.92
C ALA A 52 1.39 12.98 16.26
N GLU A 53 0.50 12.47 15.37
CA GLU A 53 -0.94 12.47 15.58
C GLU A 53 -1.38 11.59 16.75
N ASN A 54 -0.67 10.49 17.02
CA ASN A 54 -1.01 9.54 18.10
C ASN A 54 -1.13 10.22 19.46
N ALA A 55 -0.40 11.33 19.70
CA ALA A 55 -0.49 12.09 20.94
C ALA A 55 -1.84 12.80 21.13
N ASN A 56 -2.58 13.03 20.03
CA ASN A 56 -3.84 13.75 20.00
C ASN A 56 -5.05 12.82 19.81
N PHE A 57 -4.82 11.53 19.55
CA PHE A 57 -5.88 10.56 19.26
C PHE A 57 -6.28 9.80 20.52
N SER A 58 -7.59 9.57 20.66
CA SER A 58 -8.13 8.75 21.72
C SER A 58 -7.88 7.28 21.47
N ARG A 59 -7.59 6.51 22.50
CA ARG A 59 -7.51 5.04 22.43
C ARG A 59 -8.91 4.42 22.32
N GLY A 60 -8.96 3.15 21.93
CA GLY A 60 -10.21 2.41 21.85
C GLY A 60 -11.09 2.79 20.67
N GLN A 61 -10.55 3.50 19.69
CA GLN A 61 -11.26 3.92 18.49
C GLN A 61 -11.07 2.91 17.34
N ILE A 62 -11.57 3.22 16.15
CA ILE A 62 -11.46 2.37 14.97
C ILE A 62 -10.27 2.82 14.12
N VAL A 63 -9.38 1.90 13.77
CA VAL A 63 -8.23 2.20 12.90
C VAL A 63 -8.37 1.45 11.58
N PHE A 64 -8.30 2.18 10.47
CA PHE A 64 -8.17 1.64 9.12
C PHE A 64 -6.69 1.67 8.73
N ILE A 65 -6.09 0.51 8.46
CA ILE A 65 -4.68 0.39 8.09
C ILE A 65 -4.54 -0.35 6.76
N GLY A 66 -3.69 0.17 5.87
CA GLY A 66 -3.50 -0.39 4.54
C GLY A 66 -2.69 0.51 3.61
N ASP A 67 -2.94 0.37 2.32
CA ASP A 67 -2.25 1.08 1.25
C ASP A 67 -3.00 2.33 0.74
N SER A 68 -2.86 2.66 -0.56
CA SER A 68 -3.51 3.81 -1.19
C SER A 68 -5.04 3.73 -1.19
N ILE A 69 -5.62 2.54 -1.17
CA ILE A 69 -7.08 2.38 -1.09
C ILE A 69 -7.57 2.83 0.28
N THR A 70 -6.84 2.51 1.33
CA THR A 70 -7.12 3.03 2.68
C THR A 70 -6.78 4.51 2.78
N ASP A 71 -5.62 4.96 2.30
CA ASP A 71 -5.17 6.37 2.34
C ASP A 71 -6.18 7.31 1.68
N GLY A 72 -6.71 6.90 0.52
CA GLY A 72 -7.70 7.66 -0.26
C GLY A 72 -9.14 7.62 0.29
N CYS A 73 -9.41 6.82 1.33
CA CYS A 73 -10.73 6.74 1.91
C CYS A 73 -11.04 7.94 2.80
N ALA A 74 -12.02 8.76 2.41
CA ALA A 74 -12.51 9.87 3.23
C ALA A 74 -13.38 9.33 4.37
N LEU A 75 -12.75 8.85 5.47
CA LEU A 75 -13.43 8.14 6.56
C LEU A 75 -14.59 8.93 7.15
N ASP A 76 -14.45 10.24 7.34
CA ASP A 76 -15.53 11.10 7.86
C ASP A 76 -16.77 11.07 6.97
N THR A 77 -16.58 10.95 5.63
CA THR A 77 -17.69 10.90 4.68
C THR A 77 -18.46 9.59 4.79
N TYR A 78 -17.77 8.46 4.95
CA TYR A 78 -18.39 7.14 4.89
C TYR A 78 -18.71 6.56 6.26
N TYR A 79 -17.93 6.92 7.28
CA TYR A 79 -17.99 6.34 8.63
C TYR A 79 -18.26 7.35 9.74
N GLY A 80 -18.32 8.67 9.44
CA GLY A 80 -18.51 9.75 10.43
C GLY A 80 -19.81 9.69 11.25
N ALA A 81 -20.74 8.76 10.93
CA ALA A 81 -21.94 8.49 11.72
C ALA A 81 -21.77 7.32 12.71
N LEU A 82 -20.57 6.74 12.84
CA LEU A 82 -20.26 5.75 13.89
C LEU A 82 -20.04 6.46 15.22
N ASP A 83 -20.35 5.77 16.34
CA ASP A 83 -20.13 6.30 17.68
C ASP A 83 -18.65 6.43 18.04
N LEU A 84 -17.81 5.55 17.48
CA LEU A 84 -16.36 5.60 17.63
C LEU A 84 -15.73 6.43 16.51
N ALA A 85 -14.69 7.20 16.86
CA ALA A 85 -13.88 7.91 15.87
C ALA A 85 -13.11 6.92 14.98
N THR A 86 -12.86 7.33 13.72
CA THR A 86 -12.14 6.53 12.75
C THR A 86 -10.81 7.18 12.38
N TYR A 87 -9.72 6.44 12.43
CA TYR A 87 -8.37 6.93 12.13
C TYR A 87 -7.81 6.25 10.88
N ASN A 88 -7.44 7.06 9.89
CA ASN A 88 -6.84 6.58 8.65
C ASN A 88 -5.33 6.38 8.83
N ARG A 89 -4.86 5.15 8.68
CA ARG A 89 -3.45 4.74 8.69
C ARG A 89 -3.06 4.08 7.36
N GLY A 90 -3.65 4.54 6.26
CA GLY A 90 -3.26 4.18 4.90
C GLY A 90 -2.01 4.94 4.45
N ILE A 91 -1.16 4.29 3.64
CA ILE A 91 -0.03 4.93 2.94
C ILE A 91 -0.04 4.46 1.49
N GLY A 92 -0.12 5.41 0.55
CA GLY A 92 -0.06 5.10 -0.88
C GLY A 92 1.17 4.27 -1.26
N GLY A 93 0.97 3.18 -1.99
CA GLY A 93 2.04 2.28 -2.42
C GLY A 93 2.56 1.31 -1.35
N ASP A 94 1.96 1.27 -0.15
CA ASP A 94 2.42 0.39 0.93
C ASP A 94 2.17 -1.09 0.62
N THR A 95 2.99 -1.95 1.21
CA THR A 95 3.01 -3.40 1.04
C THR A 95 2.79 -4.10 2.38
N THR A 96 2.59 -5.41 2.34
CA THR A 96 2.52 -6.22 3.58
C THR A 96 3.78 -6.06 4.44
N ALA A 97 4.97 -6.01 3.83
CA ALA A 97 6.23 -5.74 4.53
C ALA A 97 6.28 -4.32 5.12
N GLY A 98 5.74 -3.31 4.41
CA GLY A 98 5.69 -1.94 4.87
C GLY A 98 4.74 -1.76 6.06
N VAL A 99 3.54 -2.33 6.00
CA VAL A 99 2.60 -2.35 7.13
C VAL A 99 3.24 -3.02 8.35
N LEU A 100 3.89 -4.19 8.18
CA LEU A 100 4.57 -4.90 9.27
C LEU A 100 5.65 -4.03 9.92
N LYS A 101 6.43 -3.30 9.13
CA LYS A 101 7.50 -2.40 9.62
C LYS A 101 6.97 -1.28 10.51
N ARG A 102 5.80 -0.69 10.15
CA ARG A 102 5.21 0.46 10.85
C ARG A 102 4.11 0.12 11.86
N LEU A 103 3.84 -1.17 12.08
CA LEU A 103 2.68 -1.63 12.85
C LEU A 103 2.65 -1.04 14.27
N ASP A 104 3.79 -0.95 14.94
CA ASP A 104 3.89 -0.40 16.31
C ASP A 104 3.44 1.06 16.36
N SER A 105 4.00 1.90 15.49
CA SER A 105 3.73 3.33 15.49
C SER A 105 2.38 3.70 14.88
N SER A 106 1.90 2.91 13.90
CA SER A 106 0.68 3.24 13.15
C SER A 106 -0.59 2.60 13.70
N LEU A 107 -0.46 1.51 14.48
CA LEU A 107 -1.60 0.76 15.00
C LEU A 107 -1.51 0.51 16.51
N VAL A 108 -0.43 -0.17 16.97
CA VAL A 108 -0.33 -0.61 18.38
C VAL A 108 -0.36 0.57 19.33
N ALA A 109 0.31 1.68 18.99
CA ALA A 109 0.34 2.89 19.80
C ALA A 109 -1.05 3.55 20.02
N LEU A 110 -2.03 3.23 19.17
CA LEU A 110 -3.40 3.76 19.29
C LEU A 110 -4.32 2.89 20.16
N GLU A 111 -3.91 1.68 20.47
CA GLU A 111 -4.71 0.71 21.23
C GLU A 111 -6.19 0.69 20.77
N PRO A 112 -6.45 0.42 19.46
CA PRO A 112 -7.80 0.49 18.91
C PRO A 112 -8.71 -0.61 19.49
N SER A 113 -10.02 -0.34 19.54
CA SER A 113 -11.01 -1.38 19.80
C SER A 113 -11.29 -2.23 18.54
N LYS A 114 -11.28 -1.58 17.37
CA LYS A 114 -11.53 -2.23 16.07
C LYS A 114 -10.47 -1.84 15.04
N VAL A 115 -10.07 -2.80 14.21
CA VAL A 115 -9.08 -2.64 13.14
C VAL A 115 -9.68 -3.11 11.82
N VAL A 116 -9.58 -2.32 10.77
CA VAL A 116 -9.88 -2.72 9.38
C VAL A 116 -8.56 -2.78 8.62
N LEU A 117 -8.16 -3.98 8.20
CA LEU A 117 -6.89 -4.23 7.49
C LEU A 117 -7.15 -4.60 6.03
N LEU A 118 -6.69 -3.77 5.11
CA LEU A 118 -6.70 -4.01 3.66
C LEU A 118 -5.31 -3.75 3.08
N ILE A 119 -4.59 -4.80 2.68
CA ILE A 119 -3.22 -4.71 2.16
C ILE A 119 -2.90 -5.89 1.24
N GLY A 120 -2.01 -5.69 0.26
CA GLY A 120 -1.43 -6.75 -0.56
C GLY A 120 -1.44 -6.49 -2.05
N ILE A 121 -2.21 -5.52 -2.56
CA ILE A 121 -2.26 -5.24 -4.01
C ILE A 121 -0.91 -4.75 -4.55
N ASN A 122 -0.18 -3.94 -3.79
CA ASN A 122 1.13 -3.45 -4.21
C ASN A 122 2.20 -4.53 -4.17
N ASP A 123 2.09 -5.52 -3.28
CA ASP A 123 2.93 -6.71 -3.28
C ASP A 123 2.73 -7.47 -4.60
N ILE A 124 1.49 -7.71 -5.00
CA ILE A 124 1.12 -8.41 -6.23
C ILE A 124 1.63 -7.65 -7.46
N ASN A 125 1.36 -6.34 -7.53
CA ASN A 125 1.81 -5.48 -8.61
C ASN A 125 3.34 -5.35 -8.66
N GLY A 126 4.01 -5.43 -7.51
CA GLY A 126 5.47 -5.48 -7.37
C GLY A 126 6.08 -6.86 -7.70
N GLY A 127 5.26 -7.87 -7.98
CA GLY A 127 5.72 -9.23 -8.30
C GLY A 127 6.24 -10.01 -7.09
N VAL A 128 5.85 -9.62 -5.87
CA VAL A 128 6.16 -10.37 -4.64
C VAL A 128 5.47 -11.74 -4.71
N LYS A 129 6.18 -12.78 -4.29
CA LYS A 129 5.65 -14.14 -4.33
C LYS A 129 4.51 -14.32 -3.34
N LYS A 130 3.47 -15.08 -3.72
CA LYS A 130 2.32 -15.41 -2.87
C LYS A 130 2.73 -15.83 -1.44
N GLY A 131 3.71 -16.74 -1.31
CA GLY A 131 4.16 -17.22 0.01
C GLY A 131 4.69 -16.10 0.89
N GLU A 132 5.41 -15.14 0.34
CA GLU A 132 5.95 -14.00 1.09
C GLU A 132 4.84 -13.03 1.55
N ILE A 133 3.82 -12.80 0.70
CA ILE A 133 2.64 -12.01 1.05
C ILE A 133 1.93 -12.64 2.25
N ILE A 134 1.69 -13.96 2.19
CA ILE A 134 1.01 -14.72 3.25
C ILE A 134 1.85 -14.73 4.53
N ASP A 135 3.16 -14.95 4.44
CA ASP A 135 4.08 -14.94 5.59
C ASP A 135 4.09 -13.57 6.29
N ASN A 136 4.08 -12.48 5.53
CA ASN A 136 4.01 -11.13 6.09
C ASN A 136 2.65 -10.86 6.72
N TYR A 137 1.56 -11.31 6.07
CA TYR A 137 0.21 -11.16 6.61
C TYR A 137 0.05 -11.94 7.93
N ASP A 138 0.56 -13.17 8.00
CA ASP A 138 0.59 -13.98 9.24
C ASP A 138 1.33 -13.26 10.38
N LYS A 139 2.51 -12.68 10.07
CA LYS A 139 3.28 -11.88 11.05
C LYS A 139 2.54 -10.63 11.52
N ILE A 140 1.79 -9.96 10.62
CA ILE A 140 0.96 -8.80 10.98
C ILE A 140 -0.11 -9.25 11.97
N LEU A 141 -0.90 -10.28 11.64
CA LEU A 141 -1.99 -10.74 12.50
C LEU A 141 -1.48 -11.29 13.82
N LYS A 142 -0.36 -12.04 13.81
CA LYS A 142 0.28 -12.52 15.03
C LYS A 142 0.67 -11.35 15.94
N LYS A 143 1.32 -10.32 15.39
CA LYS A 143 1.73 -9.15 16.17
C LYS A 143 0.53 -8.38 16.72
N ILE A 144 -0.57 -8.27 15.96
CA ILE A 144 -1.81 -7.68 16.45
C ILE A 144 -2.37 -8.51 17.61
N SER A 145 -2.45 -9.83 17.49
CA SER A 145 -2.98 -10.70 18.53
C SER A 145 -2.16 -10.65 19.84
N GLU A 146 -0.85 -10.50 19.73
CA GLU A 146 0.04 -10.42 20.89
C GLU A 146 0.01 -9.03 21.55
N SER A 147 -0.11 -7.95 20.78
CA SER A 147 -0.02 -6.58 21.27
C SER A 147 -1.38 -5.95 21.60
N LEU A 148 -2.45 -6.41 20.97
CA LEU A 148 -3.80 -5.86 21.04
C LEU A 148 -4.85 -6.98 21.27
N PRO A 149 -4.75 -7.77 22.36
CA PRO A 149 -5.55 -8.98 22.56
C PRO A 149 -7.06 -8.72 22.68
N ASN A 150 -7.48 -7.48 22.90
CA ASN A 150 -8.88 -7.11 23.04
C ASN A 150 -9.43 -6.39 21.79
N SER A 151 -8.63 -6.21 20.74
CA SER A 151 -9.07 -5.57 19.51
C SER A 151 -9.78 -6.55 18.59
N GLU A 152 -10.93 -6.16 18.08
CA GLU A 152 -11.56 -6.83 16.96
C GLU A 152 -10.83 -6.47 15.66
N VAL A 153 -10.55 -7.47 14.84
CA VAL A 153 -9.87 -7.25 13.55
C VAL A 153 -10.73 -7.73 12.41
N LEU A 154 -10.92 -6.88 11.42
CA LEU A 154 -11.61 -7.19 10.19
C LEU A 154 -10.59 -7.23 9.05
N CYS A 155 -10.24 -8.42 8.60
CA CYS A 155 -9.39 -8.65 7.45
C CYS A 155 -10.23 -8.52 6.18
N VAL A 156 -9.88 -7.57 5.32
CA VAL A 156 -10.58 -7.35 4.05
C VAL A 156 -9.79 -8.00 2.93
N SER A 157 -10.46 -8.76 2.06
CA SER A 157 -9.84 -9.35 0.89
C SER A 157 -9.24 -8.28 -0.03
N ILE A 158 -8.14 -8.59 -0.73
CA ILE A 158 -7.59 -7.75 -1.79
C ILE A 158 -8.67 -7.60 -2.86
N LEU A 159 -8.86 -6.36 -3.34
CA LEU A 159 -9.94 -5.98 -4.25
C LEU A 159 -9.68 -6.44 -5.70
N PRO A 160 -10.73 -6.53 -6.54
CA PRO A 160 -10.57 -6.77 -7.97
C PRO A 160 -9.89 -5.59 -8.66
N LEU A 161 -9.33 -5.82 -9.84
CA LEU A 161 -8.65 -4.84 -10.70
C LEU A 161 -9.36 -4.74 -12.06
N ASN A 162 -9.03 -3.69 -12.84
CA ASN A 162 -9.53 -3.53 -14.21
C ASN A 162 -8.49 -2.82 -15.09
N ASP A 163 -7.97 -3.50 -16.11
CA ASP A 163 -7.01 -2.96 -17.08
C ASP A 163 -7.65 -2.39 -18.37
N ASP A 164 -8.97 -2.43 -18.50
CA ASP A 164 -9.69 -1.79 -19.60
C ASP A 164 -9.75 -0.25 -19.47
N LEU A 165 -9.21 0.30 -18.38
CA LEU A 165 -9.09 1.73 -18.17
C LEU A 165 -7.73 2.21 -18.70
N GLU A 166 -7.74 3.25 -19.55
CA GLU A 166 -6.51 3.84 -20.11
C GLU A 166 -5.51 4.33 -19.04
N SER A 167 -6.00 4.64 -17.85
CA SER A 167 -5.20 5.08 -16.69
C SER A 167 -4.57 3.93 -15.91
N TYR A 168 -4.87 2.65 -16.24
CA TYR A 168 -4.29 1.52 -15.55
C TYR A 168 -2.79 1.39 -15.85
N THR A 169 -1.97 1.43 -14.82
CA THR A 169 -0.49 1.35 -14.90
C THR A 169 0.09 0.11 -14.23
N GLY A 170 -0.76 -0.83 -13.81
CA GLY A 170 -0.34 -2.08 -13.17
C GLY A 170 0.25 -3.10 -14.14
N ILE A 171 0.69 -4.25 -13.60
CA ILE A 171 1.03 -5.43 -14.40
C ILE A 171 -0.25 -6.07 -14.93
N SER A 172 -0.11 -7.03 -15.88
CA SER A 172 -1.27 -7.73 -16.47
C SER A 172 -2.34 -8.10 -15.43
N VAL A 173 -3.55 -7.57 -15.57
CA VAL A 173 -4.68 -7.82 -14.64
C VAL A 173 -5.01 -9.31 -14.57
N ALA A 174 -4.95 -10.05 -15.68
CA ALA A 174 -5.21 -11.48 -15.67
C ALA A 174 -4.29 -12.22 -14.69
N LYS A 175 -3.00 -11.91 -14.69
CA LYS A 175 -2.03 -12.51 -13.75
C LYS A 175 -2.24 -12.02 -12.32
N SER A 176 -2.58 -10.75 -12.14
CA SER A 176 -2.86 -10.19 -10.82
C SER A 176 -4.14 -10.77 -10.24
N THR A 177 -5.21 -10.91 -11.04
CA THR A 177 -6.47 -11.53 -10.62
C THR A 177 -6.27 -12.99 -10.19
N GLU A 178 -5.51 -13.78 -10.97
CA GLU A 178 -5.16 -15.15 -10.57
C GLU A 178 -4.47 -15.19 -9.20
N THR A 179 -3.52 -14.27 -8.97
CA THR A 179 -2.80 -14.18 -7.70
C THR A 179 -3.72 -13.73 -6.57
N ILE A 180 -4.59 -12.74 -6.79
CA ILE A 180 -5.58 -12.27 -5.81
C ILE A 180 -6.50 -13.42 -5.39
N LEU A 181 -7.06 -14.15 -6.35
CA LEU A 181 -7.93 -15.31 -6.11
C LEU A 181 -7.21 -16.45 -5.37
N ALA A 182 -5.88 -16.53 -5.50
CA ALA A 182 -5.07 -17.49 -4.76
C ALA A 182 -4.66 -17.00 -3.37
N VAL A 183 -4.55 -15.68 -3.15
CA VAL A 183 -4.13 -15.07 -1.86
C VAL A 183 -5.32 -14.88 -0.91
N ASN A 184 -6.46 -14.40 -1.40
CA ASN A 184 -7.62 -14.08 -0.56
C ASN A 184 -8.10 -15.25 0.32
N PRO A 185 -8.20 -16.50 -0.18
CA PRO A 185 -8.55 -17.66 0.67
C PRO A 185 -7.52 -17.96 1.76
N GLU A 186 -6.25 -17.60 1.55
CA GLU A 186 -5.23 -17.78 2.59
C GLU A 186 -5.32 -16.67 3.65
N ILE A 187 -5.70 -15.44 3.26
CA ILE A 187 -6.00 -14.36 4.21
C ILE A 187 -7.20 -14.76 5.09
N GLU A 188 -8.25 -15.34 4.51
CA GLU A 188 -9.40 -15.85 5.25
C GLU A 188 -8.99 -16.89 6.31
N LYS A 189 -8.19 -17.89 5.91
CA LYS A 189 -7.67 -18.92 6.83
C LYS A 189 -6.82 -18.32 7.95
N LEU A 190 -6.03 -17.28 7.64
CA LEU A 190 -5.24 -16.58 8.64
C LEU A 190 -6.13 -15.77 9.59
N ALA A 191 -7.19 -15.11 9.10
CA ALA A 191 -8.17 -14.45 9.94
C ALA A 191 -8.81 -15.44 10.90
N GLU A 192 -9.31 -16.58 10.41
CA GLU A 192 -9.85 -17.66 11.23
C GLU A 192 -8.85 -18.18 12.29
N LYS A 193 -7.58 -18.39 11.89
CA LYS A 193 -6.51 -18.86 12.79
C LYS A 193 -6.33 -17.96 14.01
N TYR A 194 -6.51 -16.64 13.84
CA TYR A 194 -6.37 -15.67 14.92
C TYR A 194 -7.70 -15.26 15.56
N GLY A 195 -8.83 -15.85 15.14
CA GLY A 195 -10.16 -15.51 15.64
C GLY A 195 -10.68 -14.17 15.18
N TYR A 196 -10.22 -13.70 14.02
CA TYR A 196 -10.57 -12.41 13.40
C TYR A 196 -11.64 -12.58 12.32
N GLY A 197 -12.36 -11.48 12.02
CA GLY A 197 -13.34 -11.46 10.94
C GLY A 197 -12.65 -11.37 9.57
N PHE A 198 -13.29 -11.96 8.55
CA PHE A 198 -12.90 -11.82 7.15
C PHE A 198 -14.07 -11.27 6.33
N VAL A 199 -13.77 -10.38 5.39
CA VAL A 199 -14.76 -9.83 4.44
C VAL A 199 -14.27 -10.06 3.02
N ASP A 200 -15.03 -10.88 2.29
CA ASP A 200 -14.81 -11.07 0.85
C ASP A 200 -15.31 -9.84 0.06
N MET A 201 -14.57 -8.77 0.15
CA MET A 201 -14.84 -7.53 -0.57
C MET A 201 -14.53 -7.65 -2.07
N PHE A 202 -13.68 -8.64 -2.45
CA PHE A 202 -13.44 -8.95 -3.86
C PHE A 202 -14.74 -9.31 -4.55
N SER A 203 -15.48 -10.30 -4.03
CA SER A 203 -16.76 -10.74 -4.60
C SER A 203 -17.84 -9.66 -4.54
N VAL A 204 -17.80 -8.79 -3.53
CA VAL A 204 -18.74 -7.65 -3.44
C VAL A 204 -18.53 -6.65 -4.57
N LEU A 205 -17.27 -6.34 -4.93
CA LEU A 205 -16.95 -5.27 -5.88
C LEU A 205 -16.76 -5.78 -7.31
N ALA A 206 -16.42 -7.04 -7.51
CA ALA A 206 -16.20 -7.62 -8.83
C ALA A 206 -17.48 -7.69 -9.66
N ASP A 207 -17.32 -7.63 -10.98
CA ASP A 207 -18.32 -8.04 -11.97
C ASP A 207 -18.20 -9.54 -12.27
N ASP A 208 -19.05 -10.01 -13.22
CA ASP A 208 -19.09 -11.43 -13.63
C ASP A 208 -17.78 -11.92 -14.28
N GLU A 209 -16.88 -10.98 -14.67
CA GLU A 209 -15.56 -11.28 -15.23
C GLU A 209 -14.42 -11.16 -14.19
N ASN A 210 -14.75 -11.04 -12.90
CA ASN A 210 -13.82 -10.79 -11.80
C ASN A 210 -13.05 -9.46 -11.92
N ARG A 211 -13.64 -8.46 -12.53
CA ARG A 211 -13.05 -7.14 -12.72
C ARG A 211 -13.74 -6.08 -11.86
N LEU A 212 -12.97 -5.07 -11.49
CA LEU A 212 -13.53 -3.88 -10.83
C LEU A 212 -14.31 -3.04 -11.86
N PRO A 213 -15.64 -2.87 -11.72
CA PRO A 213 -16.45 -2.10 -12.68
C PRO A 213 -15.95 -0.66 -12.84
N LYS A 214 -15.99 -0.14 -14.09
CA LYS A 214 -15.49 1.21 -14.43
C LYS A 214 -16.16 2.35 -13.65
N ASN A 215 -17.42 2.19 -13.26
CA ASN A 215 -18.13 3.16 -12.43
C ASN A 215 -17.70 3.14 -10.96
N LEU A 216 -17.02 2.08 -10.50
CA LEU A 216 -16.51 1.95 -9.15
C LEU A 216 -15.03 2.33 -9.02
N SER A 217 -14.34 2.62 -10.14
CA SER A 217 -12.91 2.95 -10.16
C SER A 217 -12.57 4.00 -11.21
N PRO A 218 -11.73 4.97 -10.92
CA PRO A 218 -11.23 5.93 -11.90
C PRO A 218 -10.06 5.40 -12.73
N ASP A 219 -9.32 4.40 -12.25
CA ASP A 219 -8.05 3.95 -12.83
C ASP A 219 -7.86 2.41 -12.84
N GLY A 220 -8.86 1.66 -12.41
CA GLY A 220 -8.83 0.20 -12.37
C GLY A 220 -8.18 -0.41 -11.13
N ILE A 221 -7.72 0.42 -10.19
CA ILE A 221 -7.10 0.00 -8.91
C ILE A 221 -7.81 0.67 -7.74
N HIS A 222 -7.88 2.00 -7.76
CA HIS A 222 -8.45 2.80 -6.67
C HIS A 222 -9.98 2.88 -6.78
N LEU A 223 -10.64 3.10 -5.66
CA LEU A 223 -12.09 3.24 -5.64
C LEU A 223 -12.53 4.68 -5.96
N SER A 224 -13.59 4.81 -6.77
CA SER A 224 -14.35 6.06 -6.91
C SER A 224 -15.22 6.32 -5.68
N ASP A 225 -15.88 7.48 -5.60
CA ASP A 225 -16.91 7.74 -4.57
C ASP A 225 -17.97 6.63 -4.54
N ALA A 226 -18.46 6.19 -5.71
CA ALA A 226 -19.39 5.07 -5.81
C ALA A 226 -18.80 3.75 -5.30
N GLY A 227 -17.51 3.49 -5.57
CA GLY A 227 -16.79 2.34 -5.06
C GLY A 227 -16.68 2.37 -3.53
N TYR A 228 -16.26 3.50 -2.94
CA TYR A 228 -16.19 3.65 -1.49
C TYR A 228 -17.56 3.58 -0.81
N ARG A 229 -18.63 4.10 -1.43
CA ARG A 229 -19.98 3.93 -0.93
C ARG A 229 -20.38 2.45 -0.87
N LYS A 230 -20.14 1.71 -1.96
CA LYS A 230 -20.41 0.26 -2.00
C LYS A 230 -19.58 -0.50 -0.96
N TYR A 231 -18.29 -0.20 -0.84
CA TYR A 231 -17.38 -0.73 0.18
C TYR A 231 -17.90 -0.46 1.60
N SER A 232 -18.29 0.79 1.89
CA SER A 232 -18.73 1.18 3.22
C SER A 232 -20.07 0.56 3.63
N THR A 233 -20.99 0.25 2.68
CA THR A 233 -22.25 -0.44 3.01
C THR A 233 -22.04 -1.82 3.61
N VAL A 234 -20.90 -2.47 3.32
CA VAL A 234 -20.54 -3.78 3.87
C VAL A 234 -19.74 -3.64 5.17
N ILE A 235 -18.75 -2.75 5.19
CA ILE A 235 -17.84 -2.61 6.35
C ILE A 235 -18.53 -1.92 7.53
N LYS A 236 -19.32 -0.86 7.29
CA LYS A 236 -19.89 -0.04 8.35
C LYS A 236 -20.77 -0.80 9.35
N PRO A 237 -21.69 -1.72 8.92
CA PRO A 237 -22.48 -2.51 9.87
C PRO A 237 -21.64 -3.41 10.78
N MET A 238 -20.45 -3.83 10.35
CA MET A 238 -19.53 -4.67 11.13
C MET A 238 -18.74 -3.87 12.17
N LEU A 239 -18.78 -2.55 12.09
CA LEU A 239 -18.11 -1.64 13.02
C LEU A 239 -19.06 -1.05 14.05
N CYS A 240 -20.37 -1.23 13.89
CA CYS A 240 -21.38 -0.90 14.90
C CYS A 240 -21.36 -1.96 16.02
N ASP A 241 -21.52 -1.52 17.26
CA ASP A 241 -21.72 -2.40 18.43
C ASP A 241 -23.16 -2.91 18.48
#